data_9295bcee06b3a9646f47ab96537c4a5a
#
_entry.id   9295bcee06b3a9646f47ab96537c4a5a
#
_cell.length_a   1.000
_cell.length_b   1.000
_cell.length_c   1.000
_cell.angle_alpha   90.00
_cell.angle_beta   90.00
_cell.angle_gamma   90.00
#
_symmetry.space_group_name_H-M   'P 1'
#
loop_
_entity.id
_entity.type
_entity.pdbx_description
1 polymer ?
#
loop_
_entity_poly.entity_id
_entity_poly.type
_entity_poly.pdbx_seq_one_letter_code
_entity_poly.pdbx_strand_id
1 'polypeptide(L)'
;MARTRLIAAMILTYVAFAMLLNSVGTVILQSISSFHVTKPEASTLEGFKDITIAIVSFLTASYLPRIGLRNALIGALLLAIAACTVMPLAGSFGAAQLHFAMVGAAFAVAKVVVYSMIGLVTDDARHHASLTSLIEGMFMVGVLSSYWVFSAFIDPEGLRWLNAYWVLAVIPALALAFILSASLDERRTHAGEEAADEQGPPLVAMLRLAALPLVLVFIVCAFVFVLIEQGIGTWLPTFNNEVLHLPAQMSVQAASLFAACIALGRFGAGAVMARFDWYPVLNVCLAVLAALIILVLPLADGLRPVPIETWRDAPVAAFLFPMIGFALAPIYPTIISVMLSAMPNRHHPSLMGLVVVFSALGGTTGSLITGALFAHLDGRTAFTLMLVPTALLAAGLFLLRRRIRASETATAQPA
;
A
#
# COMPACT_ATOMS: atom_id res chain seq x y z
N MET A 1 -32.69 -1.17 -3.45
CA MET A 1 -32.10 0.09 -3.95
C MET A 1 -31.12 0.73 -2.96
N ALA A 2 -31.44 0.89 -1.65
CA ALA A 2 -30.49 1.47 -0.67
C ALA A 2 -29.19 0.67 -0.53
N ARG A 3 -29.26 -0.68 -0.42
CA ARG A 3 -28.12 -1.59 -0.32
C ARG A 3 -27.17 -1.48 -1.53
N THR A 4 -27.73 -1.42 -2.74
CA THR A 4 -26.94 -1.29 -3.98
C THR A 4 -26.19 0.03 -4.02
N ARG A 5 -26.81 1.14 -3.61
CA ARG A 5 -26.18 2.47 -3.54
C ARG A 5 -25.03 2.49 -2.53
N LEU A 6 -25.22 1.83 -1.39
CA LEU A 6 -24.20 1.73 -0.35
C LEU A 6 -22.99 0.92 -0.84
N ILE A 7 -23.21 -0.22 -1.50
CA ILE A 7 -22.14 -1.03 -2.11
C ILE A 7 -21.40 -0.22 -3.18
N ALA A 8 -22.14 0.52 -4.04
CA ALA A 8 -21.52 1.40 -5.03
C ALA A 8 -20.65 2.50 -4.38
N ALA A 9 -21.14 3.13 -3.29
CA ALA A 9 -20.37 4.10 -2.53
C ALA A 9 -19.07 3.49 -1.97
N MET A 10 -19.11 2.29 -1.39
CA MET A 10 -17.94 1.60 -0.87
C MET A 10 -16.92 1.27 -1.96
N ILE A 11 -17.38 0.74 -3.10
CA ILE A 11 -16.52 0.42 -4.25
C ILE A 11 -15.83 1.69 -4.78
N LEU A 12 -16.60 2.75 -5.05
CA LEU A 12 -16.06 4.02 -5.55
C LEU A 12 -15.10 4.66 -4.56
N THR A 13 -15.37 4.55 -3.26
CA THR A 13 -14.47 5.01 -2.21
C THR A 13 -13.12 4.31 -2.30
N TYR A 14 -13.11 2.97 -2.43
CA TYR A 14 -11.87 2.19 -2.52
C TYR A 14 -11.12 2.45 -3.81
N VAL A 15 -11.80 2.59 -4.95
CA VAL A 15 -11.18 2.98 -6.23
C VAL A 15 -10.54 4.37 -6.11
N ALA A 16 -11.25 5.36 -5.54
CA ALA A 16 -10.71 6.71 -5.34
C ALA A 16 -9.43 6.70 -4.50
N PHE A 17 -9.48 6.06 -3.33
CA PHE A 17 -8.30 6.00 -2.46
C PHE A 17 -7.16 5.16 -3.04
N ALA A 18 -7.46 4.10 -3.79
CA ALA A 18 -6.45 3.33 -4.50
C ALA A 18 -5.67 4.20 -5.49
N MET A 19 -6.39 5.03 -6.26
CA MET A 19 -5.76 5.96 -7.21
C MET A 19 -4.92 7.01 -6.51
N LEU A 20 -5.43 7.62 -5.45
CA LEU A 20 -4.77 8.70 -4.71
C LEU A 20 -3.53 8.21 -3.96
N LEU A 21 -3.61 7.09 -3.25
CA LEU A 21 -2.51 6.54 -2.47
C LEU A 21 -1.35 6.03 -3.34
N ASN A 22 -1.66 5.42 -4.48
CA ASN A 22 -0.65 4.81 -5.35
C ASN A 22 -0.09 5.79 -6.40
N SER A 23 -0.54 7.04 -6.40
CA SER A 23 0.01 8.10 -7.24
C SER A 23 1.36 8.64 -6.73
N VAL A 24 1.77 8.32 -5.49
CA VAL A 24 2.93 8.94 -4.84
C VAL A 24 4.21 8.82 -5.65
N GLY A 25 4.51 7.67 -6.24
CA GLY A 25 5.71 7.49 -7.08
C GLY A 25 5.68 8.36 -8.35
N THR A 26 4.52 8.51 -8.97
CA THR A 26 4.33 9.43 -10.10
C THR A 26 4.52 10.89 -9.66
N VAL A 27 3.97 11.26 -8.50
CA VAL A 27 4.09 12.61 -7.97
C VAL A 27 5.52 12.92 -7.53
N ILE A 28 6.27 11.94 -7.02
CA ILE A 28 7.72 12.08 -6.75
C ILE A 28 8.45 12.43 -8.05
N LEU A 29 8.27 11.63 -9.12
CA LEU A 29 8.90 11.88 -10.42
C LEU A 29 8.57 13.30 -10.94
N GLN A 30 7.28 13.68 -10.90
CA GLN A 30 6.84 14.98 -11.38
C GLN A 30 7.28 16.15 -10.48
N SER A 31 7.38 15.92 -9.15
CA SER A 31 7.86 16.96 -8.22
C SER A 31 9.32 17.28 -8.44
N ILE A 32 10.15 16.26 -8.70
CA ILE A 32 11.58 16.46 -9.02
C ILE A 32 11.71 17.29 -10.30
N SER A 33 10.94 16.99 -11.35
CA SER A 33 11.04 17.69 -12.64
C SER A 33 10.40 19.05 -12.61
N SER A 34 9.20 19.22 -12.02
CA SER A 34 8.38 20.44 -12.11
C SER A 34 8.62 21.43 -10.97
N PHE A 35 8.91 20.95 -9.76
CA PHE A 35 9.17 21.80 -8.58
C PHE A 35 10.64 21.91 -8.24
N HIS A 36 11.53 21.21 -8.99
CA HIS A 36 12.98 21.23 -8.80
C HIS A 36 13.41 20.86 -7.36
N VAL A 37 12.63 20.03 -6.68
CA VAL A 37 12.96 19.53 -5.35
C VAL A 37 13.99 18.39 -5.45
N THR A 38 14.78 18.23 -4.41
CA THR A 38 15.75 17.12 -4.33
C THR A 38 15.02 15.77 -4.15
N LYS A 39 15.68 14.68 -4.54
CA LYS A 39 15.13 13.33 -4.36
C LYS A 39 14.81 12.98 -2.90
N PRO A 40 15.69 13.31 -1.91
CA PRO A 40 15.35 13.14 -0.50
C PRO A 40 14.13 13.96 -0.04
N GLU A 41 13.97 15.19 -0.53
CA GLU A 41 12.77 15.99 -0.24
C GLU A 41 11.52 15.34 -0.84
N ALA A 42 11.56 14.94 -2.12
CA ALA A 42 10.45 14.29 -2.80
C ALA A 42 10.02 12.98 -2.10
N SER A 43 10.98 12.22 -1.55
CA SER A 43 10.69 10.97 -0.81
C SER A 43 9.87 11.19 0.47
N THR A 44 9.84 12.40 1.02
CA THR A 44 9.02 12.73 2.20
C THR A 44 7.52 12.59 1.96
N LEU A 45 7.06 12.64 0.69
CA LEU A 45 5.64 12.45 0.34
C LEU A 45 5.09 11.12 0.84
N GLU A 46 5.88 10.04 0.76
CA GLU A 46 5.53 8.74 1.32
C GLU A 46 5.31 8.83 2.85
N GLY A 47 6.21 9.54 3.54
CA GLY A 47 6.11 9.77 4.98
C GLY A 47 4.85 10.53 5.38
N PHE A 48 4.52 11.61 4.67
CA PHE A 48 3.28 12.38 4.92
C PHE A 48 2.04 11.50 4.78
N LYS A 49 2.01 10.60 3.80
CA LYS A 49 0.93 9.64 3.60
C LYS A 49 0.88 8.60 4.72
N ASP A 50 1.95 7.86 4.90
CA ASP A 50 1.96 6.65 5.72
C ASP A 50 1.89 6.93 7.22
N ILE A 51 2.65 7.95 7.69
CA ILE A 51 2.61 8.36 9.11
C ILE A 51 1.22 8.88 9.46
N THR A 52 0.59 9.64 8.57
CA THR A 52 -0.78 10.13 8.79
C THR A 52 -1.78 8.98 8.81
N ILE A 53 -1.66 7.98 7.91
CA ILE A 53 -2.48 6.77 7.96
C ILE A 53 -2.34 6.10 9.33
N ALA A 54 -1.11 5.90 9.81
CA ALA A 54 -0.86 5.23 11.09
C ALA A 54 -1.49 5.98 12.27
N ILE A 55 -1.26 7.28 12.37
CA ILE A 55 -1.79 8.13 13.45
C ILE A 55 -3.32 8.15 13.43
N VAL A 56 -3.91 8.44 12.28
CA VAL A 56 -5.36 8.59 12.16
C VAL A 56 -6.08 7.26 12.29
N SER A 57 -5.53 6.15 11.80
CA SER A 57 -6.10 4.81 12.00
C SER A 57 -6.24 4.50 13.50
N PHE A 58 -5.25 4.87 14.29
CA PHE A 58 -5.28 4.68 15.74
C PHE A 58 -6.36 5.53 16.42
N LEU A 59 -6.49 6.78 16.00
CA LEU A 59 -7.50 7.70 16.53
C LEU A 59 -8.92 7.31 16.11
N THR A 60 -9.09 6.84 14.87
CA THR A 60 -10.39 6.49 14.30
C THR A 60 -11.10 5.43 15.14
N ALA A 61 -10.39 4.42 15.60
CA ALA A 61 -10.97 3.35 16.43
C ALA A 61 -11.68 3.90 17.69
N SER A 62 -11.16 5.00 18.27
CA SER A 62 -11.70 5.61 19.49
C SER A 62 -12.88 6.56 19.24
N TYR A 63 -12.91 7.22 18.07
CA TYR A 63 -13.91 8.26 17.78
C TYR A 63 -15.06 7.81 16.88
N LEU A 64 -14.86 6.73 16.12
CA LEU A 64 -15.84 6.24 15.14
C LEU A 64 -17.24 5.97 15.74
N PRO A 65 -17.38 5.35 16.94
CA PRO A 65 -18.69 5.12 17.54
C PRO A 65 -19.49 6.41 17.80
N ARG A 66 -18.79 7.51 18.09
CA ARG A 66 -19.43 8.80 18.40
C ARG A 66 -19.87 9.56 17.16
N ILE A 67 -19.17 9.38 16.03
CA ILE A 67 -19.43 10.11 14.77
C ILE A 67 -20.46 9.38 13.93
N GLY A 68 -20.51 8.05 14.01
CA GLY A 68 -21.28 7.17 13.14
C GLY A 68 -20.58 6.89 11.81
N LEU A 69 -20.83 5.70 11.26
CA LEU A 69 -20.14 5.22 10.05
C LEU A 69 -20.42 6.08 8.83
N ARG A 70 -21.69 6.47 8.64
CA ARG A 70 -22.10 7.29 7.49
C ARG A 70 -21.44 8.67 7.49
N ASN A 71 -21.48 9.36 8.64
CA ASN A 71 -20.91 10.71 8.76
C ASN A 71 -19.38 10.69 8.65
N ALA A 72 -18.72 9.66 9.22
CA ALA A 72 -17.29 9.46 9.10
C ALA A 72 -16.86 9.26 7.63
N LEU A 73 -17.62 8.45 6.85
CA LEU A 73 -17.33 8.27 5.42
C LEU A 73 -17.55 9.56 4.63
N ILE A 74 -18.61 10.30 4.91
CA ILE A 74 -18.87 11.62 4.29
C ILE A 74 -17.69 12.56 4.57
N GLY A 75 -17.23 12.66 5.83
CA GLY A 75 -16.08 13.47 6.19
C GLY A 75 -14.79 13.05 5.47
N ALA A 76 -14.53 11.76 5.37
CA ALA A 76 -13.37 11.22 4.65
C ALA A 76 -13.43 11.56 3.13
N LEU A 77 -14.59 11.43 2.50
CA LEU A 77 -14.77 11.75 1.09
C LEU A 77 -14.65 13.25 0.82
N LEU A 78 -15.20 14.10 1.69
CA LEU A 78 -15.02 15.55 1.60
C LEU A 78 -13.54 15.95 1.74
N LEU A 79 -12.83 15.32 2.67
CA LEU A 79 -11.39 15.54 2.84
C LEU A 79 -10.59 15.09 1.62
N ALA A 80 -10.96 13.96 0.99
CA ALA A 80 -10.34 13.48 -0.25
C ALA A 80 -10.59 14.44 -1.43
N ILE A 81 -11.81 14.97 -1.57
CA ILE A 81 -12.14 15.99 -2.59
C ILE A 81 -11.33 17.27 -2.34
N ALA A 82 -11.26 17.75 -1.10
CA ALA A 82 -10.45 18.91 -0.74
C ALA A 82 -8.95 18.65 -1.05
N ALA A 83 -8.41 17.47 -0.74
CA ALA A 83 -7.05 17.11 -1.08
C ALA A 83 -6.79 17.16 -2.59
N CYS A 84 -7.73 16.67 -3.41
CA CYS A 84 -7.62 16.74 -4.87
C CYS A 84 -7.65 18.18 -5.38
N THR A 85 -8.39 19.11 -4.74
CA THR A 85 -8.46 20.50 -5.17
C THR A 85 -7.23 21.31 -4.76
N VAL A 86 -6.58 20.98 -3.64
CA VAL A 86 -5.36 21.67 -3.17
C VAL A 86 -4.24 21.61 -4.20
N MET A 87 -4.04 20.46 -4.87
CA MET A 87 -2.94 20.27 -5.81
C MET A 87 -2.96 21.22 -7.01
N PRO A 88 -4.02 21.27 -7.83
CA PRO A 88 -4.04 22.16 -8.99
C PRO A 88 -4.15 23.64 -8.63
N LEU A 89 -4.72 23.98 -7.46
CA LEU A 89 -4.87 25.37 -7.03
C LEU A 89 -3.60 25.98 -6.47
N ALA A 90 -2.84 25.22 -5.69
CA ALA A 90 -1.64 25.73 -5.04
C ALA A 90 -0.35 25.47 -5.86
N GLY A 91 -0.30 24.43 -6.69
CA GLY A 91 0.77 24.14 -7.64
C GLY A 91 2.18 24.16 -7.03
N SER A 92 2.35 23.59 -5.83
CA SER A 92 3.62 23.63 -5.09
C SER A 92 3.92 22.31 -4.42
N PHE A 93 5.20 22.08 -4.07
CA PHE A 93 5.60 20.87 -3.35
C PHE A 93 4.96 20.78 -1.95
N GLY A 94 4.81 21.92 -1.24
CA GLY A 94 4.09 21.95 0.03
C GLY A 94 2.62 21.54 -0.10
N ALA A 95 1.99 21.86 -1.24
CA ALA A 95 0.64 21.37 -1.54
C ALA A 95 0.63 19.84 -1.74
N ALA A 96 1.65 19.27 -2.34
CA ALA A 96 1.77 17.81 -2.48
C ALA A 96 1.92 17.11 -1.11
N GLN A 97 2.73 17.66 -0.21
CA GLN A 97 2.86 17.15 1.17
C GLN A 97 1.51 17.22 1.91
N LEU A 98 0.82 18.34 1.85
CA LEU A 98 -0.51 18.51 2.44
C LEU A 98 -1.53 17.55 1.82
N HIS A 99 -1.53 17.40 0.50
CA HIS A 99 -2.39 16.46 -0.21
C HIS A 99 -2.24 15.04 0.32
N PHE A 100 -1.00 14.52 0.40
CA PHE A 100 -0.76 13.15 0.88
C PHE A 100 -1.09 12.98 2.37
N ALA A 101 -0.89 13.99 3.21
CA ALA A 101 -1.37 13.97 4.58
C ALA A 101 -2.91 13.91 4.66
N MET A 102 -3.61 14.72 3.88
CA MET A 102 -5.08 14.71 3.83
C MET A 102 -5.63 13.40 3.29
N VAL A 103 -5.04 12.86 2.21
CA VAL A 103 -5.42 11.56 1.62
C VAL A 103 -5.17 10.43 2.61
N GLY A 104 -4.02 10.44 3.30
CA GLY A 104 -3.69 9.46 4.34
C GLY A 104 -4.70 9.47 5.48
N ALA A 105 -5.05 10.66 5.99
CA ALA A 105 -6.06 10.82 7.03
C ALA A 105 -7.44 10.32 6.57
N ALA A 106 -7.86 10.72 5.39
CA ALA A 106 -9.15 10.32 4.82
C ALA A 106 -9.24 8.80 4.59
N PHE A 107 -8.17 8.20 4.07
CA PHE A 107 -8.12 6.75 3.84
C PHE A 107 -8.16 5.95 5.14
N ALA A 108 -7.44 6.39 6.17
CA ALA A 108 -7.44 5.73 7.48
C ALA A 108 -8.86 5.59 8.04
N VAL A 109 -9.66 6.66 7.95
CA VAL A 109 -11.08 6.64 8.33
C VAL A 109 -11.89 5.77 7.39
N ALA A 110 -11.79 5.99 6.07
CA ALA A 110 -12.58 5.30 5.08
C ALA A 110 -12.39 3.78 5.12
N LYS A 111 -11.15 3.31 5.34
CA LYS A 111 -10.83 1.89 5.44
C LYS A 111 -11.61 1.22 6.57
N VAL A 112 -11.55 1.76 7.78
CA VAL A 112 -12.26 1.21 8.95
C VAL A 112 -13.77 1.23 8.70
N VAL A 113 -14.30 2.36 8.20
CA VAL A 113 -15.73 2.51 7.95
C VAL A 113 -16.24 1.53 6.91
N VAL A 114 -15.56 1.39 5.78
CA VAL A 114 -15.99 0.47 4.70
C VAL A 114 -16.02 -0.96 5.18
N TYR A 115 -14.99 -1.43 5.91
CA TYR A 115 -15.00 -2.78 6.48
C TYR A 115 -16.13 -3.00 7.48
N SER A 116 -16.41 -2.00 8.33
CA SER A 116 -17.56 -2.05 9.25
C SER A 116 -18.90 -2.09 8.49
N MET A 117 -19.03 -1.32 7.42
CA MET A 117 -20.24 -1.31 6.57
C MET A 117 -20.46 -2.63 5.83
N ILE A 118 -19.41 -3.35 5.42
CA ILE A 118 -19.53 -4.68 4.81
C ILE A 118 -20.29 -5.61 5.78
N GLY A 119 -19.93 -5.59 7.06
CA GLY A 119 -20.62 -6.39 8.08
C GLY A 119 -22.12 -6.05 8.23
N LEU A 120 -22.51 -4.78 8.00
CA LEU A 120 -23.91 -4.35 8.08
C LEU A 120 -24.76 -4.72 6.86
N VAL A 121 -24.13 -4.82 5.68
CA VAL A 121 -24.84 -5.10 4.42
C VAL A 121 -24.79 -6.57 4.02
N THR A 122 -24.10 -7.43 4.77
CA THR A 122 -23.99 -8.86 4.49
C THR A 122 -24.65 -9.66 5.60
N ASP A 123 -25.42 -10.68 5.20
CA ASP A 123 -26.22 -11.47 6.14
C ASP A 123 -25.52 -12.80 6.54
N ASP A 124 -24.49 -13.20 5.79
CA ASP A 124 -23.73 -14.43 6.03
C ASP A 124 -22.22 -14.28 5.70
N ALA A 125 -21.41 -15.20 6.21
CA ALA A 125 -19.96 -15.21 6.04
C ALA A 125 -19.53 -15.32 4.56
N ARG A 126 -20.30 -16.01 3.71
CA ARG A 126 -19.98 -16.17 2.28
C ARG A 126 -20.19 -14.89 1.52
N HIS A 127 -21.31 -14.18 1.73
CA HIS A 127 -21.56 -12.87 1.13
C HIS A 127 -20.58 -11.83 1.65
N HIS A 128 -20.21 -11.88 2.94
CA HIS A 128 -19.18 -11.01 3.53
C HIS A 128 -17.84 -11.17 2.81
N ALA A 129 -17.35 -12.41 2.68
CA ALA A 129 -16.10 -12.70 1.99
C ALA A 129 -16.14 -12.29 0.50
N SER A 130 -17.27 -12.54 -0.18
CA SER A 130 -17.44 -12.16 -1.58
C SER A 130 -17.39 -10.64 -1.79
N LEU A 131 -18.10 -9.87 -0.96
CA LEU A 131 -18.12 -8.40 -1.07
C LEU A 131 -16.77 -7.81 -0.71
N THR A 132 -16.09 -8.32 0.32
CA THR A 132 -14.73 -7.91 0.67
C THR A 132 -13.77 -8.15 -0.50
N SER A 133 -13.82 -9.34 -1.11
CA SER A 133 -12.98 -9.66 -2.26
C SER A 133 -13.26 -8.77 -3.47
N LEU A 134 -14.53 -8.42 -3.70
CA LEU A 134 -14.90 -7.48 -4.76
C LEU A 134 -14.31 -6.09 -4.52
N ILE A 135 -14.45 -5.57 -3.31
CA ILE A 135 -13.94 -4.23 -2.94
C ILE A 135 -12.41 -4.18 -3.05
N GLU A 136 -11.70 -5.21 -2.56
CA GLU A 136 -10.25 -5.32 -2.71
C GLU A 136 -9.81 -5.49 -4.18
N GLY A 137 -10.58 -6.24 -4.97
CA GLY A 137 -10.35 -6.34 -6.42
C GLY A 137 -10.50 -5.00 -7.12
N MET A 138 -11.53 -4.24 -6.79
CA MET A 138 -11.76 -2.90 -7.33
C MET A 138 -10.70 -1.89 -6.86
N PHE A 139 -10.12 -2.08 -5.66
CA PHE A 139 -8.95 -1.32 -5.23
C PHE A 139 -7.79 -1.51 -6.21
N MET A 140 -7.49 -2.76 -6.62
CA MET A 140 -6.42 -3.02 -7.59
C MET A 140 -6.71 -2.41 -8.97
N VAL A 141 -7.97 -2.38 -9.41
CA VAL A 141 -8.38 -1.63 -10.61
C VAL A 141 -8.05 -0.13 -10.47
N GLY A 142 -8.35 0.45 -9.30
CA GLY A 142 -7.98 1.83 -8.98
C GLY A 142 -6.47 2.06 -9.04
N VAL A 143 -5.67 1.17 -8.45
CA VAL A 143 -4.20 1.25 -8.50
C VAL A 143 -3.70 1.32 -9.95
N LEU A 144 -4.12 0.38 -10.78
CA LEU A 144 -3.73 0.33 -12.20
C LEU A 144 -4.19 1.57 -12.95
N SER A 145 -5.44 2.00 -12.75
CA SER A 145 -6.01 3.18 -13.41
C SER A 145 -5.25 4.46 -13.06
N SER A 146 -4.70 4.58 -11.85
CA SER A 146 -3.93 5.75 -11.41
C SER A 146 -2.78 6.07 -12.37
N TYR A 147 -1.97 5.07 -12.71
CA TYR A 147 -0.81 5.27 -13.59
C TYR A 147 -1.23 5.78 -14.98
N TRP A 148 -2.33 5.25 -15.52
CA TRP A 148 -2.81 5.62 -16.85
C TRP A 148 -3.49 7.00 -16.86
N VAL A 149 -4.23 7.34 -15.81
CA VAL A 149 -4.82 8.68 -15.68
C VAL A 149 -3.71 9.72 -15.57
N PHE A 150 -2.73 9.54 -14.68
CA PHE A 150 -1.63 10.50 -14.56
C PHE A 150 -0.82 10.60 -15.85
N SER A 151 -0.49 9.47 -16.50
CA SER A 151 0.30 9.48 -17.73
C SER A 151 -0.34 10.31 -18.86
N ALA A 152 -1.68 10.36 -18.92
CA ALA A 152 -2.40 11.13 -19.92
C ALA A 152 -2.26 12.67 -19.74
N PHE A 153 -1.85 13.12 -18.55
CA PHE A 153 -1.67 14.54 -18.23
C PHE A 153 -0.19 14.93 -18.12
N ILE A 154 0.75 14.00 -18.19
CA ILE A 154 2.18 14.31 -18.13
C ILE A 154 2.59 15.04 -19.42
N ASP A 155 3.19 16.22 -19.21
CA ASP A 155 3.75 17.08 -20.26
C ASP A 155 5.22 17.34 -19.91
N PRO A 156 6.18 17.21 -20.84
CA PRO A 156 7.61 17.42 -20.57
C PRO A 156 7.97 18.76 -19.97
N GLU A 157 7.19 19.81 -20.24
CA GLU A 157 7.56 21.19 -19.92
C GLU A 157 6.60 21.91 -18.95
N GLY A 158 5.63 21.23 -18.32
CA GLY A 158 4.60 21.95 -17.61
C GLY A 158 4.05 21.31 -16.33
N LEU A 159 3.14 22.06 -15.70
CA LEU A 159 2.35 21.63 -14.53
C LEU A 159 1.02 20.98 -14.94
N ARG A 160 0.86 20.58 -16.21
CA ARG A 160 -0.39 20.01 -16.73
C ARG A 160 -0.79 18.73 -16.00
N TRP A 161 0.18 17.97 -15.49
CA TRP A 161 -0.07 16.77 -14.71
C TRP A 161 -0.93 17.02 -13.45
N LEU A 162 -0.93 18.25 -12.91
CA LEU A 162 -1.80 18.64 -11.80
C LEU A 162 -3.28 18.57 -12.17
N ASN A 163 -3.64 18.69 -13.46
CA ASN A 163 -5.01 18.58 -13.91
C ASN A 163 -5.59 17.17 -13.77
N ALA A 164 -4.74 16.14 -13.63
CA ALA A 164 -5.20 14.79 -13.30
C ALA A 164 -6.03 14.76 -12.01
N TYR A 165 -5.73 15.65 -11.07
CA TYR A 165 -6.45 15.71 -9.79
C TYR A 165 -7.91 16.18 -9.93
N TRP A 166 -8.25 16.97 -10.96
CA TRP A 166 -9.66 17.27 -11.24
C TRP A 166 -10.44 16.03 -11.66
N VAL A 167 -9.82 15.14 -12.46
CA VAL A 167 -10.43 13.86 -12.83
C VAL A 167 -10.54 12.94 -11.62
N LEU A 168 -9.49 12.89 -10.79
CA LEU A 168 -9.48 12.10 -9.57
C LEU A 168 -10.51 12.58 -8.55
N ALA A 169 -10.82 13.86 -8.49
CA ALA A 169 -11.84 14.43 -7.60
C ALA A 169 -13.27 13.97 -7.94
N VAL A 170 -13.54 13.62 -9.20
CA VAL A 170 -14.86 13.16 -9.65
C VAL A 170 -15.26 11.85 -8.95
N ILE A 171 -14.31 10.93 -8.73
CA ILE A 171 -14.62 9.60 -8.17
C ILE A 171 -15.09 9.68 -6.72
N PRO A 172 -14.37 10.35 -5.79
CA PRO A 172 -14.87 10.53 -4.43
C PRO A 172 -16.13 11.41 -4.37
N ALA A 173 -16.32 12.34 -5.31
CA ALA A 173 -17.57 13.11 -5.40
C ALA A 173 -18.76 12.23 -5.79
N LEU A 174 -18.59 11.29 -6.72
CA LEU A 174 -19.60 10.29 -7.04
C LEU A 174 -19.87 9.35 -5.85
N ALA A 175 -18.83 8.88 -5.15
CA ALA A 175 -19.00 8.10 -3.93
C ALA A 175 -19.79 8.87 -2.87
N LEU A 176 -19.50 10.15 -2.70
CA LEU A 176 -20.23 11.05 -1.80
C LEU A 176 -21.70 11.19 -2.20
N ALA A 177 -22.01 11.34 -3.48
CA ALA A 177 -23.39 11.40 -3.97
C ALA A 177 -24.17 10.10 -3.67
N PHE A 178 -23.51 8.94 -3.85
CA PHE A 178 -24.13 7.64 -3.53
C PHE A 178 -24.37 7.49 -2.04
N ILE A 179 -23.41 7.83 -1.15
CA ILE A 179 -23.61 7.69 0.30
C ILE A 179 -24.65 8.67 0.84
N LEU A 180 -24.74 9.88 0.27
CA LEU A 180 -25.76 10.85 0.65
C LEU A 180 -27.16 10.38 0.26
N SER A 181 -27.30 9.67 -0.87
CA SER A 181 -28.57 9.12 -1.36
C SER A 181 -28.95 7.78 -0.72
N ALA A 182 -28.06 7.16 0.07
CA ALA A 182 -28.30 5.92 0.75
C ALA A 182 -28.73 6.15 2.19
N SER A 183 -29.70 5.35 2.69
CA SER A 183 -30.02 5.28 4.12
C SER A 183 -29.24 4.11 4.75
N LEU A 184 -28.54 4.35 5.83
CA LEU A 184 -27.87 3.34 6.64
C LEU A 184 -28.59 3.25 7.98
N ASP A 185 -29.02 2.05 8.35
CA ASP A 185 -29.54 1.77 9.70
C ASP A 185 -28.37 1.35 10.60
N GLU A 186 -27.81 2.31 11.33
CA GLU A 186 -26.66 2.11 12.21
C GLU A 186 -27.02 1.47 13.55
N ARG A 187 -28.31 1.20 13.84
CA ARG A 187 -28.74 0.63 15.13
C ARG A 187 -28.18 -0.77 15.38
N ARG A 188 -27.75 -1.47 14.32
CA ARG A 188 -27.13 -2.80 14.42
C ARG A 188 -25.66 -2.77 14.89
N THR A 189 -25.00 -1.62 14.89
CA THR A 189 -23.58 -1.49 15.31
C THR A 189 -23.41 -1.49 16.81
N HIS A 190 -24.40 -1.01 17.57
CA HIS A 190 -24.28 -0.89 19.04
C HIS A 190 -24.34 -2.22 19.79
N ALA A 191 -24.82 -3.29 19.16
CA ALA A 191 -24.91 -4.61 19.81
C ALA A 191 -23.56 -5.37 19.91
N GLY A 192 -22.51 -4.91 19.23
CA GLY A 192 -21.17 -5.53 19.23
C GLY A 192 -20.14 -4.83 20.11
N GLU A 193 -20.46 -3.68 20.67
CA GLU A 193 -19.50 -2.81 21.35
C GLU A 193 -19.27 -3.14 22.85
N GLU A 194 -20.18 -3.87 23.49
CA GLU A 194 -20.05 -4.24 24.91
C GLU A 194 -18.90 -5.22 25.21
N ALA A 195 -18.35 -5.88 24.19
CA ALA A 195 -17.24 -6.83 24.36
C ALA A 195 -15.82 -6.19 24.28
N ALA A 196 -15.69 -4.91 23.93
CA ALA A 196 -14.41 -4.25 23.71
C ALA A 196 -13.83 -3.55 24.94
N ASP A 197 -14.61 -3.40 26.00
CA ASP A 197 -14.25 -2.52 27.15
C ASP A 197 -13.37 -3.19 28.23
N GLU A 198 -13.14 -4.52 28.14
CA GLU A 198 -12.33 -5.25 29.15
C GLU A 198 -10.81 -5.25 28.92
N GLN A 199 -10.35 -4.72 27.81
CA GLN A 199 -8.91 -4.69 27.48
C GLN A 199 -8.38 -3.28 27.63
N GLY A 200 -7.74 -2.92 28.71
CA GLY A 200 -7.08 -1.64 28.98
C GLY A 200 -6.57 -0.82 27.77
N PRO A 201 -5.89 0.34 27.91
CA PRO A 201 -5.57 1.22 26.79
C PRO A 201 -4.94 0.42 25.62
N PRO A 202 -5.50 0.47 24.40
CA PRO A 202 -5.05 -0.36 23.27
C PRO A 202 -3.54 -0.22 23.00
N LEU A 203 -2.96 0.95 23.26
CA LEU A 203 -1.53 1.20 23.11
C LEU A 203 -0.68 0.36 24.09
N VAL A 204 -1.10 0.22 25.35
CA VAL A 204 -0.37 -0.57 26.34
C VAL A 204 -0.41 -2.06 25.98
N ALA A 205 -1.56 -2.55 25.52
CA ALA A 205 -1.70 -3.92 25.05
C ALA A 205 -0.80 -4.19 23.83
N MET A 206 -0.75 -3.27 22.87
CA MET A 206 0.14 -3.33 21.70
C MET A 206 1.62 -3.35 22.10
N LEU A 207 2.06 -2.46 23.01
CA LEU A 207 3.45 -2.40 23.46
C LEU A 207 3.87 -3.67 24.20
N ARG A 208 3.02 -4.22 25.07
CA ARG A 208 3.26 -5.50 25.74
C ARG A 208 3.40 -6.64 24.74
N LEU A 209 2.55 -6.65 23.72
CA LEU A 209 2.57 -7.66 22.68
C LEU A 209 3.84 -7.55 21.83
N ALA A 210 4.26 -6.33 21.46
CA ALA A 210 5.49 -6.06 20.73
C ALA A 210 6.75 -6.54 21.46
N ALA A 211 6.73 -6.62 22.80
CA ALA A 211 7.83 -7.14 23.60
C ALA A 211 8.01 -8.67 23.52
N LEU A 212 7.01 -9.41 23.00
CA LEU A 212 7.13 -10.86 22.79
C LEU A 212 8.12 -11.15 21.66
N PRO A 213 9.12 -12.04 21.87
CA PRO A 213 10.14 -12.30 20.84
C PRO A 213 9.58 -12.79 19.50
N LEU A 214 8.48 -13.53 19.49
CA LEU A 214 7.80 -13.97 18.27
C LEU A 214 7.19 -12.78 17.52
N VAL A 215 6.49 -11.89 18.24
CA VAL A 215 5.85 -10.70 17.67
C VAL A 215 6.90 -9.71 17.18
N LEU A 216 7.99 -9.53 17.92
CA LEU A 216 9.09 -8.65 17.50
C LEU A 216 9.69 -9.08 16.15
N VAL A 217 9.98 -10.36 15.98
CA VAL A 217 10.49 -10.88 14.70
C VAL A 217 9.47 -10.66 13.58
N PHE A 218 8.20 -10.88 13.86
CA PHE A 218 7.13 -10.68 12.90
C PHE A 218 7.01 -9.23 12.44
N ILE A 219 6.95 -8.25 13.37
CA ILE A 219 6.83 -6.84 13.01
C ILE A 219 8.06 -6.32 12.28
N VAL A 220 9.26 -6.85 12.60
CA VAL A 220 10.48 -6.55 11.84
C VAL A 220 10.39 -7.12 10.43
N CYS A 221 9.89 -8.35 10.23
CA CYS A 221 9.67 -8.90 8.89
C CYS A 221 8.66 -8.06 8.10
N ALA A 222 7.55 -7.63 8.72
CA ALA A 222 6.56 -6.77 8.07
C ALA A 222 7.15 -5.40 7.69
N PHE A 223 7.92 -4.78 8.59
CA PHE A 223 8.64 -3.53 8.33
C PHE A 223 9.60 -3.66 7.14
N VAL A 224 10.48 -4.68 7.17
CA VAL A 224 11.50 -4.89 6.11
C VAL A 224 10.83 -5.22 4.77
N PHE A 225 9.75 -6.00 4.78
CA PHE A 225 9.00 -6.28 3.56
C PHE A 225 8.44 -5.00 2.93
N VAL A 226 7.74 -4.16 3.70
CA VAL A 226 7.14 -2.93 3.17
C VAL A 226 8.23 -1.92 2.77
N LEU A 227 9.37 -1.91 3.47
CA LEU A 227 10.55 -1.14 3.07
C LEU A 227 11.01 -1.52 1.66
N ILE A 228 11.09 -2.82 1.34
CA ILE A 228 11.47 -3.31 -0.01
C ILE A 228 10.39 -2.94 -1.03
N GLU A 229 9.12 -3.27 -0.72
CA GLU A 229 7.99 -3.05 -1.63
C GLU A 229 7.86 -1.58 -2.02
N GLN A 230 7.87 -0.68 -1.04
CA GLN A 230 7.74 0.76 -1.28
C GLN A 230 9.04 1.38 -1.80
N GLY A 231 10.20 0.91 -1.33
CA GLY A 231 11.49 1.36 -1.87
C GLY A 231 11.60 1.10 -3.37
N ILE A 232 11.12 -0.03 -3.86
CA ILE A 232 11.09 -0.35 -5.29
C ILE A 232 9.89 0.33 -5.98
N GLY A 233 8.68 0.07 -5.50
CA GLY A 233 7.45 0.46 -6.18
C GLY A 233 7.28 1.97 -6.33
N THR A 234 7.57 2.72 -5.28
CA THR A 234 7.46 4.19 -5.27
C THR A 234 8.51 4.84 -6.19
N TRP A 235 9.71 4.26 -6.27
CA TRP A 235 10.81 4.82 -7.06
C TRP A 235 10.90 4.23 -8.47
N LEU A 236 10.05 3.27 -8.83
CA LEU A 236 10.06 2.65 -10.15
C LEU A 236 9.81 3.64 -11.30
N PRO A 237 8.87 4.61 -11.23
CA PRO A 237 8.74 5.63 -12.26
C PRO A 237 10.03 6.44 -12.46
N THR A 238 10.69 6.83 -11.38
CA THR A 238 11.96 7.57 -11.42
C THR A 238 13.08 6.72 -12.01
N PHE A 239 13.18 5.44 -11.62
CA PHE A 239 14.12 4.48 -12.19
C PHE A 239 13.95 4.32 -13.70
N ASN A 240 12.71 4.14 -14.16
CA ASN A 240 12.40 4.00 -15.57
C ASN A 240 12.80 5.26 -16.36
N ASN A 241 12.63 6.44 -15.77
CA ASN A 241 12.97 7.69 -16.42
C ASN A 241 14.47 7.95 -16.44
N GLU A 242 15.15 7.83 -15.29
CA GLU A 242 16.57 8.21 -15.17
C GLU A 242 17.54 7.12 -15.63
N VAL A 243 17.22 5.84 -15.40
CA VAL A 243 18.13 4.72 -15.68
C VAL A 243 17.82 4.07 -17.02
N LEU A 244 16.52 3.88 -17.33
CA LEU A 244 16.12 3.29 -18.61
C LEU A 244 15.85 4.33 -19.69
N HIS A 245 15.96 5.62 -19.38
CA HIS A 245 15.77 6.76 -20.29
C HIS A 245 14.40 6.80 -20.97
N LEU A 246 13.37 6.21 -20.33
CA LEU A 246 12.01 6.28 -20.83
C LEU A 246 11.45 7.71 -20.66
N PRO A 247 10.66 8.23 -21.62
CA PRO A 247 9.89 9.46 -21.42
C PRO A 247 9.04 9.34 -20.14
N ALA A 248 8.81 10.44 -19.42
CA ALA A 248 8.12 10.46 -18.13
C ALA A 248 6.73 9.78 -18.22
N GLN A 249 5.99 10.01 -19.31
CA GLN A 249 4.71 9.34 -19.57
C GLN A 249 4.85 7.82 -19.63
N MET A 250 5.81 7.30 -20.39
CA MET A 250 6.06 5.86 -20.52
C MET A 250 6.62 5.27 -19.21
N SER A 251 7.43 6.04 -18.49
CA SER A 251 7.99 5.65 -17.19
C SER A 251 6.90 5.33 -16.17
N VAL A 252 5.87 6.17 -16.12
CA VAL A 252 4.70 5.98 -15.25
C VAL A 252 3.85 4.82 -15.73
N GLN A 253 3.61 4.68 -17.03
CA GLN A 253 2.88 3.52 -17.59
C GLN A 253 3.61 2.20 -17.30
N ALA A 254 4.95 2.15 -17.48
CA ALA A 254 5.75 0.97 -17.20
C ALA A 254 5.65 0.53 -15.73
N ALA A 255 5.58 1.48 -14.80
CA ALA A 255 5.39 1.18 -13.38
C ALA A 255 4.04 0.49 -13.09
N SER A 256 3.01 0.67 -13.93
CA SER A 256 1.75 -0.06 -13.77
C SER A 256 1.91 -1.58 -13.93
N LEU A 257 2.91 -2.05 -14.66
CA LEU A 257 3.21 -3.48 -14.79
C LEU A 257 3.60 -4.10 -13.44
N PHE A 258 4.32 -3.36 -12.60
CA PHE A 258 4.66 -3.81 -11.26
C PHE A 258 3.40 -4.03 -10.40
N ALA A 259 2.48 -3.06 -10.41
CA ALA A 259 1.20 -3.19 -9.71
C ALA A 259 0.35 -4.33 -10.27
N ALA A 260 0.34 -4.53 -11.60
CA ALA A 260 -0.34 -5.66 -12.23
C ALA A 260 0.26 -7.00 -11.81
N CYS A 261 1.59 -7.09 -11.76
CA CYS A 261 2.29 -8.30 -11.29
C CYS A 261 1.97 -8.60 -9.83
N ILE A 262 1.91 -7.59 -8.94
CA ILE A 262 1.47 -7.78 -7.55
C ILE A 262 0.03 -8.28 -7.51
N ALA A 263 -0.89 -7.68 -8.25
CA ALA A 263 -2.29 -8.08 -8.28
C ALA A 263 -2.45 -9.54 -8.74
N LEU A 264 -1.86 -9.89 -9.87
CA LEU A 264 -1.90 -11.25 -10.42
C LEU A 264 -1.20 -12.26 -9.51
N GLY A 265 -0.07 -11.87 -8.93
CA GLY A 265 0.68 -12.70 -7.99
C GLY A 265 -0.11 -13.03 -6.72
N ARG A 266 -0.90 -12.08 -6.19
CA ARG A 266 -1.79 -12.32 -5.05
C ARG A 266 -2.88 -13.36 -5.35
N PHE A 267 -3.46 -13.32 -6.57
CA PHE A 267 -4.42 -14.34 -6.99
C PHE A 267 -3.77 -15.73 -7.09
N GLY A 268 -2.56 -15.82 -7.66
CA GLY A 268 -1.82 -17.07 -7.78
C GLY A 268 -1.33 -17.61 -6.42
N ALA A 269 -1.00 -16.74 -5.49
CA ALA A 269 -0.46 -17.10 -4.19
C ALA A 269 -1.39 -18.05 -3.40
N GLY A 270 -2.70 -17.81 -3.43
CA GLY A 270 -3.67 -18.67 -2.75
C GLY A 270 -3.62 -20.12 -3.23
N ALA A 271 -3.51 -20.34 -4.53
CA ALA A 271 -3.43 -21.68 -5.12
C ALA A 271 -2.10 -22.38 -4.79
N VAL A 272 -1.00 -21.63 -4.72
CA VAL A 272 0.32 -22.16 -4.35
C VAL A 272 0.36 -22.50 -2.87
N MET A 273 -0.13 -21.63 -1.99
CA MET A 273 -0.16 -21.85 -0.53
C MET A 273 -1.12 -22.99 -0.13
N ALA A 274 -2.12 -23.32 -0.94
CA ALA A 274 -2.97 -24.48 -0.71
C ALA A 274 -2.24 -25.83 -0.91
N ARG A 275 -1.08 -25.84 -1.59
CA ARG A 275 -0.33 -27.08 -1.94
C ARG A 275 1.04 -27.19 -1.30
N PHE A 276 1.63 -26.07 -0.92
CA PHE A 276 3.00 -26.00 -0.41
C PHE A 276 3.07 -25.22 0.91
N ASP A 277 4.02 -25.62 1.77
CA ASP A 277 4.30 -24.88 2.99
C ASP A 277 4.76 -23.45 2.70
N TRP A 278 4.34 -22.52 3.56
CA TRP A 278 4.64 -21.11 3.42
C TRP A 278 6.13 -20.77 3.35
N TYR A 279 6.95 -21.45 4.17
CA TYR A 279 8.37 -21.11 4.30
C TYR A 279 9.20 -21.36 3.03
N PRO A 280 9.17 -22.55 2.38
CA PRO A 280 9.87 -22.74 1.12
C PRO A 280 9.33 -21.82 0.02
N VAL A 281 8.03 -21.58 -0.04
CA VAL A 281 7.44 -20.68 -1.05
C VAL A 281 7.98 -19.26 -0.90
N LEU A 282 7.99 -18.69 0.32
CA LEU A 282 8.52 -17.36 0.55
C LEU A 282 10.03 -17.25 0.26
N ASN A 283 10.81 -18.29 0.57
CA ASN A 283 12.24 -18.31 0.22
C ASN A 283 12.46 -18.35 -1.31
N VAL A 284 11.65 -19.10 -2.05
CA VAL A 284 11.69 -19.09 -3.52
C VAL A 284 11.34 -17.70 -4.03
N CYS A 285 10.32 -17.03 -3.48
CA CYS A 285 9.97 -15.65 -3.83
C CYS A 285 11.14 -14.68 -3.59
N LEU A 286 11.81 -14.76 -2.44
CA LEU A 286 12.98 -13.91 -2.15
C LEU A 286 14.18 -14.24 -3.06
N ALA A 287 14.38 -15.51 -3.41
CA ALA A 287 15.42 -15.90 -4.36
C ALA A 287 15.12 -15.38 -5.79
N VAL A 288 13.87 -15.43 -6.23
CA VAL A 288 13.43 -14.86 -7.51
C VAL A 288 13.58 -13.34 -7.50
N LEU A 289 13.17 -12.67 -6.41
CA LEU A 289 13.39 -11.23 -6.23
C LEU A 289 14.87 -10.86 -6.39
N ALA A 290 15.75 -11.55 -5.65
CA ALA A 290 17.19 -11.32 -5.73
C ALA A 290 17.76 -11.61 -7.12
N ALA A 291 17.31 -12.70 -7.75
CA ALA A 291 17.72 -13.06 -9.10
C ALA A 291 17.30 -12.00 -10.13
N LEU A 292 16.07 -11.47 -10.05
CA LEU A 292 15.61 -10.40 -10.93
C LEU A 292 16.43 -9.11 -10.74
N ILE A 293 16.74 -8.73 -9.51
CA ILE A 293 17.61 -7.58 -9.25
C ILE A 293 19.00 -7.80 -9.88
N ILE A 294 19.62 -8.96 -9.67
CA ILE A 294 20.98 -9.27 -10.16
C ILE A 294 21.02 -9.40 -11.68
N LEU A 295 20.01 -10.00 -12.30
CA LEU A 295 20.03 -10.32 -13.72
C LEU A 295 19.49 -9.18 -14.60
N VAL A 296 18.51 -8.39 -14.11
CA VAL A 296 17.86 -7.37 -14.91
C VAL A 296 18.59 -6.03 -14.86
N LEU A 297 19.16 -5.65 -13.71
CA LEU A 297 19.85 -4.38 -13.60
C LEU A 297 21.07 -4.25 -14.54
N PRO A 298 21.90 -5.30 -14.79
CA PRO A 298 22.94 -5.23 -15.81
C PRO A 298 22.42 -5.01 -17.23
N LEU A 299 21.16 -5.39 -17.55
CA LEU A 299 20.58 -5.11 -18.87
C LEU A 299 20.29 -3.62 -19.10
N ALA A 300 20.33 -2.82 -18.04
CA ALA A 300 20.27 -1.36 -18.10
C ALA A 300 21.67 -0.73 -18.37
N ASP A 301 22.75 -1.54 -18.36
CA ASP A 301 24.09 -1.05 -18.64
C ASP A 301 24.29 -0.77 -20.12
N GLY A 302 24.94 0.35 -20.40
CA GLY A 302 25.36 0.71 -21.76
C GLY A 302 24.17 1.06 -22.67
N LEU A 303 22.97 1.25 -22.14
CA LEU A 303 21.87 1.82 -22.88
C LEU A 303 22.32 3.21 -23.36
N ARG A 304 22.56 3.33 -24.66
CA ARG A 304 22.81 4.66 -25.24
C ARG A 304 21.52 5.46 -25.15
N PRO A 305 21.57 6.76 -24.88
CA PRO A 305 20.42 7.64 -24.94
C PRO A 305 19.97 7.75 -26.42
N VAL A 306 19.22 6.74 -26.86
CA VAL A 306 18.50 6.77 -28.14
C VAL A 306 17.13 7.31 -27.83
N PRO A 307 16.58 8.25 -28.61
CA PRO A 307 15.22 8.72 -28.41
C PRO A 307 14.24 7.54 -28.41
N ILE A 308 13.57 7.31 -27.27
CA ILE A 308 12.53 6.27 -27.15
C ILE A 308 11.21 6.94 -27.43
N GLU A 309 10.62 6.68 -28.60
CA GLU A 309 9.34 7.25 -29.01
C GLU A 309 8.19 6.26 -28.83
N THR A 310 8.48 4.97 -28.93
CA THR A 310 7.47 3.91 -28.88
C THR A 310 7.87 2.78 -27.91
N TRP A 311 6.90 1.97 -27.52
CA TRP A 311 7.12 0.77 -26.70
C TRP A 311 8.02 -0.28 -27.34
N ARG A 312 8.22 -0.23 -28.66
CA ARG A 312 9.14 -1.14 -29.38
C ARG A 312 10.61 -0.76 -29.14
N ASP A 313 10.85 0.51 -28.85
CA ASP A 313 12.19 1.04 -28.59
C ASP A 313 12.59 0.90 -27.10
N ALA A 314 11.60 0.55 -26.24
CA ALA A 314 11.82 0.42 -24.81
C ALA A 314 12.77 -0.77 -24.52
N PRO A 315 13.74 -0.60 -23.60
CA PRO A 315 14.66 -1.68 -23.23
C PRO A 315 13.90 -2.81 -22.54
N VAL A 316 14.37 -4.05 -22.74
CA VAL A 316 13.76 -5.25 -22.15
C VAL A 316 13.65 -5.17 -20.62
N ALA A 317 14.60 -4.47 -19.97
CA ALA A 317 14.59 -4.21 -18.53
C ALA A 317 13.28 -3.52 -18.05
N ALA A 318 12.68 -2.66 -18.89
CA ALA A 318 11.42 -1.98 -18.57
C ALA A 318 10.24 -2.95 -18.38
N PHE A 319 10.30 -4.12 -18.99
CA PHE A 319 9.27 -5.16 -18.88
C PHE A 319 9.63 -6.23 -17.84
N LEU A 320 10.93 -6.57 -17.73
CA LEU A 320 11.37 -7.63 -16.80
C LEU A 320 11.44 -7.14 -15.35
N PHE A 321 11.90 -5.92 -15.11
CA PHE A 321 12.06 -5.42 -13.75
C PHE A 321 10.74 -5.34 -12.97
N PRO A 322 9.61 -4.89 -13.54
CA PRO A 322 8.32 -4.92 -12.87
C PRO A 322 7.83 -6.32 -12.45
N MET A 323 8.37 -7.40 -13.05
CA MET A 323 8.05 -8.78 -12.65
C MET A 323 8.45 -9.11 -11.22
N ILE A 324 9.30 -8.31 -10.60
CA ILE A 324 9.57 -8.34 -9.15
C ILE A 324 8.27 -8.32 -8.34
N GLY A 325 7.22 -7.66 -8.84
CA GLY A 325 5.90 -7.65 -8.23
C GLY A 325 5.30 -9.04 -8.00
N PHE A 326 5.52 -10.01 -8.90
CA PHE A 326 5.09 -11.40 -8.68
C PHE A 326 5.78 -12.04 -7.47
N ALA A 327 7.07 -11.77 -7.31
CA ALA A 327 7.84 -12.33 -6.19
C ALA A 327 7.44 -11.69 -4.85
N LEU A 328 7.11 -10.40 -4.84
CA LEU A 328 6.68 -9.69 -3.63
C LEU A 328 5.25 -10.04 -3.21
N ALA A 329 4.37 -10.32 -4.17
CA ALA A 329 2.92 -10.46 -3.97
C ALA A 329 2.49 -11.41 -2.83
N PRO A 330 3.04 -12.63 -2.68
CA PRO A 330 2.59 -13.58 -1.66
C PRO A 330 3.19 -13.32 -0.27
N ILE A 331 4.27 -12.52 -0.16
CA ILE A 331 5.08 -12.47 1.05
C ILE A 331 4.29 -11.85 2.22
N TYR A 332 3.76 -10.65 2.04
CA TYR A 332 3.09 -9.92 3.10
C TYR A 332 1.79 -10.60 3.60
N PRO A 333 0.86 -11.01 2.73
CA PRO A 333 -0.35 -11.70 3.18
C PRO A 333 -0.03 -12.99 3.92
N THR A 334 0.99 -13.71 3.48
CA THR A 334 1.40 -14.98 4.10
C THR A 334 2.01 -14.77 5.48
N ILE A 335 2.91 -13.79 5.64
CA ILE A 335 3.50 -13.46 6.95
C ILE A 335 2.40 -13.11 7.96
N ILE A 336 1.42 -12.29 7.56
CA ILE A 336 0.28 -11.91 8.41
C ILE A 336 -0.55 -13.14 8.76
N SER A 337 -0.92 -13.96 7.78
CA SER A 337 -1.74 -15.15 7.99
C SER A 337 -1.08 -16.14 8.95
N VAL A 338 0.22 -16.40 8.76
CA VAL A 338 1.01 -17.29 9.63
C VAL A 338 1.06 -16.78 11.06
N MET A 339 1.23 -15.47 11.23
CA MET A 339 1.28 -14.87 12.57
C MET A 339 -0.07 -14.89 13.28
N LEU A 340 -1.14 -14.56 12.57
CA LEU A 340 -2.50 -14.63 13.14
C LEU A 340 -2.85 -16.06 13.55
N SER A 341 -2.43 -17.07 12.75
CA SER A 341 -2.63 -18.49 13.10
C SER A 341 -1.81 -18.94 14.33
N ALA A 342 -0.66 -18.32 14.58
CA ALA A 342 0.22 -18.65 15.70
C ALA A 342 -0.17 -17.96 17.03
N MET A 343 -1.15 -17.03 17.01
CA MET A 343 -1.53 -16.23 18.16
C MET A 343 -3.02 -16.39 18.49
N PRO A 344 -3.40 -16.36 19.78
CA PRO A 344 -4.81 -16.39 20.18
C PRO A 344 -5.61 -15.23 19.59
N ASN A 345 -6.87 -15.49 19.21
CA ASN A 345 -7.77 -14.51 18.55
C ASN A 345 -7.89 -13.18 19.32
N ARG A 346 -7.84 -13.21 20.65
CA ARG A 346 -7.88 -12.01 21.51
C ARG A 346 -6.76 -11.01 21.24
N HIS A 347 -5.65 -11.45 20.66
CA HIS A 347 -4.49 -10.58 20.33
C HIS A 347 -4.51 -10.06 18.89
N HIS A 348 -5.39 -10.57 18.02
CA HIS A 348 -5.42 -10.19 16.60
C HIS A 348 -5.63 -8.68 16.39
N PRO A 349 -6.53 -7.97 17.09
CA PRO A 349 -6.68 -6.52 16.91
C PRO A 349 -5.38 -5.75 17.21
N SER A 350 -4.72 -6.08 18.33
CA SER A 350 -3.46 -5.43 18.72
C SER A 350 -2.32 -5.77 17.77
N LEU A 351 -2.25 -7.01 17.26
CA LEU A 351 -1.30 -7.41 16.23
C LEU A 351 -1.48 -6.62 14.94
N MET A 352 -2.73 -6.49 14.48
CA MET A 352 -3.03 -5.72 13.26
C MET A 352 -2.71 -4.24 13.42
N GLY A 353 -2.92 -3.67 14.62
CA GLY A 353 -2.47 -2.31 14.94
C GLY A 353 -0.94 -2.16 14.81
N LEU A 354 -0.17 -3.11 15.36
CA LEU A 354 1.29 -3.12 15.21
C LEU A 354 1.70 -3.24 13.73
N VAL A 355 1.05 -4.11 12.96
CA VAL A 355 1.29 -4.26 11.53
C VAL A 355 1.11 -2.93 10.80
N VAL A 356 0.03 -2.21 11.05
CA VAL A 356 -0.22 -0.90 10.41
C VAL A 356 0.90 0.09 10.72
N VAL A 357 1.29 0.21 12.00
CA VAL A 357 2.35 1.14 12.41
C VAL A 357 3.70 0.77 11.77
N PHE A 358 4.12 -0.49 11.89
CA PHE A 358 5.43 -0.92 11.37
C PHE A 358 5.47 -0.97 9.85
N SER A 359 4.35 -1.25 9.16
CA SER A 359 4.25 -1.12 7.72
C SER A 359 4.38 0.33 7.26
N ALA A 360 3.73 1.27 7.93
CA ALA A 360 3.85 2.70 7.64
C ALA A 360 5.29 3.19 7.83
N LEU A 361 5.94 2.80 8.95
CA LEU A 361 7.36 3.11 9.18
C LEU A 361 8.26 2.45 8.13
N GLY A 362 7.97 1.21 7.74
CA GLY A 362 8.71 0.50 6.69
C GLY A 362 8.61 1.21 5.34
N GLY A 363 7.41 1.59 4.92
CA GLY A 363 7.16 2.31 3.67
C GLY A 363 7.86 3.67 3.63
N THR A 364 7.66 4.47 4.67
CA THR A 364 8.34 5.77 4.82
C THR A 364 9.87 5.61 4.77
N THR A 365 10.41 4.69 5.56
CA THR A 365 11.86 4.45 5.63
C THR A 365 12.40 3.94 4.30
N GLY A 366 11.68 3.04 3.64
CA GLY A 366 12.04 2.50 2.32
C GLY A 366 12.13 3.59 1.26
N SER A 367 11.11 4.46 1.18
CA SER A 367 11.12 5.58 0.24
C SER A 367 12.23 6.59 0.55
N LEU A 368 12.43 6.97 1.83
CA LEU A 368 13.48 7.90 2.24
C LEU A 368 14.90 7.38 1.93
N ILE A 369 15.18 6.11 2.29
CA ILE A 369 16.46 5.49 2.01
C ILE A 369 16.69 5.42 0.51
N THR A 370 15.71 4.96 -0.27
CA THR A 370 15.84 4.86 -1.71
C THR A 370 16.06 6.24 -2.35
N GLY A 371 15.31 7.26 -1.93
CA GLY A 371 15.50 8.63 -2.39
C GLY A 371 16.90 9.19 -2.11
N ALA A 372 17.43 8.92 -0.92
CA ALA A 372 18.79 9.30 -0.55
C ALA A 372 19.84 8.55 -1.40
N LEU A 373 19.65 7.25 -1.62
CA LEU A 373 20.54 6.45 -2.48
C LEU A 373 20.51 6.93 -3.93
N PHE A 374 19.35 7.27 -4.49
CA PHE A 374 19.22 7.87 -5.82
C PHE A 374 19.86 9.26 -5.93
N ALA A 375 19.95 10.00 -4.83
CA ALA A 375 20.57 11.32 -4.80
C ALA A 375 22.10 11.27 -4.75
N HIS A 376 22.65 10.32 -3.99
CA HIS A 376 24.10 10.25 -3.71
C HIS A 376 24.83 9.21 -4.55
N LEU A 377 24.11 8.21 -5.06
CA LEU A 377 24.61 7.18 -5.94
C LEU A 377 23.87 7.29 -7.27
N ASP A 378 23.59 6.19 -7.91
CA ASP A 378 22.72 6.10 -9.09
C ASP A 378 21.52 5.18 -8.82
N GLY A 379 20.48 5.29 -9.63
CA GLY A 379 19.26 4.51 -9.43
C GLY A 379 19.48 3.00 -9.53
N ARG A 380 20.46 2.56 -10.32
CA ARG A 380 20.83 1.15 -10.44
C ARG A 380 21.47 0.65 -9.15
N THR A 381 22.45 1.37 -8.62
CA THR A 381 23.10 1.03 -7.35
C THR A 381 22.09 1.07 -6.21
N ALA A 382 21.19 2.05 -6.19
CA ALA A 382 20.11 2.14 -5.22
C ALA A 382 19.24 0.87 -5.20
N PHE A 383 18.83 0.38 -6.38
CA PHE A 383 18.03 -0.84 -6.46
C PHE A 383 18.86 -2.12 -6.21
N THR A 384 20.15 -2.15 -6.57
CA THR A 384 21.03 -3.26 -6.20
C THR A 384 21.13 -3.40 -4.68
N LEU A 385 21.20 -2.31 -3.95
CA LEU A 385 21.26 -2.30 -2.49
C LEU A 385 19.97 -2.84 -1.81
N MET A 386 18.86 -2.98 -2.55
CA MET A 386 17.68 -3.69 -2.07
C MET A 386 17.92 -5.18 -1.80
N LEU A 387 19.02 -5.75 -2.28
CA LEU A 387 19.48 -7.08 -1.88
C LEU A 387 19.77 -7.18 -0.38
N VAL A 388 20.20 -6.10 0.27
CA VAL A 388 20.49 -6.08 1.71
C VAL A 388 19.22 -6.32 2.53
N PRO A 389 18.16 -5.49 2.42
CA PRO A 389 16.92 -5.78 3.15
C PRO A 389 16.25 -7.08 2.69
N THR A 390 16.45 -7.54 1.43
CA THR A 390 15.97 -8.86 0.98
C THR A 390 16.64 -9.99 1.76
N ALA A 391 17.96 -9.93 1.97
CA ALA A 391 18.69 -10.89 2.80
C ALA A 391 18.28 -10.82 4.28
N LEU A 392 18.05 -9.61 4.80
CA LEU A 392 17.53 -9.41 6.17
C LEU A 392 16.13 -10.02 6.33
N LEU A 393 15.27 -9.88 5.33
CA LEU A 393 13.94 -10.50 5.35
C LEU A 393 14.05 -12.04 5.33
N ALA A 394 14.94 -12.61 4.52
CA ALA A 394 15.19 -14.07 4.50
C ALA A 394 15.64 -14.58 5.88
N ALA A 395 16.59 -13.88 6.51
CA ALA A 395 17.02 -14.20 7.88
C ALA A 395 15.87 -14.05 8.90
N GLY A 396 15.06 -13.00 8.76
CA GLY A 396 13.85 -12.78 9.57
C GLY A 396 12.85 -13.92 9.44
N LEU A 397 12.56 -14.38 8.23
CA LEU A 397 11.66 -15.52 7.98
C LEU A 397 12.21 -16.83 8.58
N PHE A 398 13.52 -17.04 8.53
CA PHE A 398 14.15 -18.17 9.18
C PHE A 398 13.96 -18.13 10.70
N LEU A 399 14.19 -16.98 11.33
CA LEU A 399 13.96 -16.76 12.76
C LEU A 399 12.49 -16.92 13.13
N LEU A 400 11.59 -16.38 12.32
CA LEU A 400 10.13 -16.51 12.52
C LEU A 400 9.71 -17.97 12.54
N ARG A 401 10.12 -18.74 11.53
CA ARG A 401 9.86 -20.19 11.48
C ARG A 401 10.38 -20.92 12.70
N ARG A 402 11.61 -20.61 13.11
CA ARG A 402 12.24 -21.24 14.30
C ARG A 402 11.45 -20.93 15.58
N ARG A 403 10.97 -19.71 15.74
CA ARG A 403 10.16 -19.28 16.91
C ARG A 403 8.79 -19.94 16.93
N ILE A 404 8.12 -20.04 15.79
CA ILE A 404 6.81 -20.71 15.68
C ILE A 404 6.96 -22.18 16.08
N ARG A 405 7.94 -22.91 15.53
CA ARG A 405 8.17 -24.30 15.88
C ARG A 405 8.50 -24.52 17.35
N ALA A 406 9.29 -23.62 17.95
CA ALA A 406 9.59 -23.68 19.39
C ALA A 406 8.33 -23.46 20.25
N SER A 407 7.40 -22.61 19.81
CA SER A 407 6.13 -22.40 20.49
C SER A 407 5.22 -23.62 20.40
N GLU A 408 5.15 -24.27 19.24
CA GLU A 408 4.35 -25.48 19.03
C GLU A 408 4.86 -26.66 19.90
N THR A 409 6.18 -26.83 19.99
CA THR A 409 6.78 -27.90 20.82
C THR A 409 6.58 -27.64 22.32
N ALA A 410 6.58 -26.38 22.76
CA ALA A 410 6.31 -26.04 24.16
C ALA A 410 4.84 -26.31 24.56
N THR A 411 3.90 -26.15 23.63
CA THR A 411 2.47 -26.40 23.87
C THR A 411 2.10 -27.89 23.75
N ALA A 412 2.92 -28.69 23.09
CA ALA A 412 2.70 -30.14 22.89
C ALA A 412 3.27 -31.03 24.00
N GLN A 413 4.02 -30.49 24.97
CA GLN A 413 4.49 -31.25 26.14
C GLN A 413 3.38 -31.18 27.24
N PRO A 414 2.68 -32.30 27.55
CA PRO A 414 1.76 -32.32 28.68
C PRO A 414 2.57 -32.20 29.98
N ALA A 415 2.05 -31.40 30.91
CA ALA A 415 2.59 -31.24 32.26
C ALA A 415 2.52 -32.55 33.09
#